data_f0034dd02ca9498c4de91c3f8fdf384f
#
_entry.id   f0034dd02ca9498c4de91c3f8fdf384f
#
_cell.length_a   1.000
_cell.length_b   1.000
_cell.length_c   1.000
_cell.angle_alpha   90.00
_cell.angle_beta   90.00
_cell.angle_gamma   90.00
#
_symmetry.space_group_name_H-M   'P 1'
#
loop_
_entity.id
_entity.type
_entity.pdbx_description
1 polymer ?
#
loop_
_entity_poly.entity_id
_entity_poly.type
_entity_poly.pdbx_seq_one_letter_code
_entity_poly.pdbx_strand_id
1 'polypeptide(L)' 'MNTIGIEGNWNDLQGKLKQKFAILTDNDLMFEEGKKDEMLGKLQIKLGKSKEELQDILKAL' A
#
# COMPACT_ATOMS: atom_id res chain seq x y z
N MET A 1 -1.18 3.52 -12.82
CA MET A 1 -1.15 2.32 -11.99
C MET A 1 -2.54 1.77 -11.80
N ASN A 2 -2.68 0.53 -12.05
CA ASN A 2 -3.95 -0.10 -11.77
C ASN A 2 -3.91 -0.64 -10.35
N THR A 3 -4.62 0.01 -9.46
CA THR A 3 -4.68 -0.39 -8.05
C THR A 3 -5.78 -1.41 -7.83
N ILE A 4 -5.78 -2.44 -8.65
CA ILE A 4 -6.82 -3.46 -8.67
C ILE A 4 -7.16 -3.91 -7.26
N GLY A 5 -8.43 -3.78 -6.90
CA GLY A 5 -8.95 -4.29 -5.66
C GLY A 5 -8.54 -3.55 -4.40
N ILE A 6 -7.65 -2.56 -4.49
CA ILE A 6 -7.22 -1.83 -3.30
C ILE A 6 -8.39 -1.19 -2.58
N GLU A 7 -9.25 -0.50 -3.32
CA GLU A 7 -10.36 0.21 -2.70
C GLU A 7 -11.38 -0.75 -2.08
N GLY A 8 -11.62 -1.88 -2.73
CA GLY A 8 -12.58 -2.86 -2.23
C GLY A 8 -12.04 -3.73 -1.11
N ASN A 9 -10.73 -3.99 -1.11
CA ASN A 9 -10.10 -4.93 -0.17
C ASN A 9 -9.07 -4.27 0.73
N TRP A 10 -9.13 -2.96 0.88
CA TRP A 10 -8.07 -2.23 1.56
C TRP A 10 -7.88 -2.65 3.01
N ASN A 11 -8.96 -2.92 3.73
CA ASN A 11 -8.83 -3.34 5.13
C ASN A 11 -8.01 -4.63 5.26
N ASP A 12 -8.23 -5.59 4.39
CA ASP A 12 -7.46 -6.83 4.39
C ASP A 12 -6.02 -6.58 4.00
N LEU A 13 -5.79 -5.81 2.95
CA LEU A 13 -4.46 -5.48 2.48
C LEU A 13 -3.69 -4.70 3.53
N GLN A 14 -4.35 -3.78 4.22
CA GLN A 14 -3.75 -2.98 5.27
C GLN A 14 -3.21 -3.87 6.38
N GLY A 15 -4.01 -4.82 6.83
CA GLY A 15 -3.58 -5.75 7.85
C GLY A 15 -2.40 -6.59 7.40
N LYS A 16 -2.45 -7.08 6.18
CA LYS A 16 -1.38 -7.91 5.62
C LYS A 16 -0.10 -7.11 5.43
N LEU A 17 -0.21 -5.86 4.97
CA LEU A 17 0.96 -5.00 4.82
C LEU A 17 1.63 -4.70 6.17
N LYS A 18 0.85 -4.46 7.20
CA LYS A 18 1.40 -4.21 8.53
C LYS A 18 2.10 -5.43 9.09
N GLN A 19 1.62 -6.62 8.78
CA GLN A 19 2.30 -7.85 9.18
C GLN A 19 3.60 -8.07 8.40
N LYS A 20 3.57 -7.76 7.11
CA LYS A 20 4.74 -7.95 6.26
C LYS A 20 5.82 -6.91 6.53
N PHE A 21 5.42 -5.69 6.77
CA PHE A 21 6.32 -4.55 6.99
C PHE A 21 5.96 -3.90 8.33
N ALA A 22 6.60 -4.35 9.39
CA ALA A 22 6.27 -3.88 10.73
C ALA A 22 6.50 -2.38 10.94
N ILE A 23 7.28 -1.74 10.07
CA ILE A 23 7.53 -0.30 10.16
C ILE A 23 6.33 0.53 9.71
N LEU A 24 5.35 -0.08 9.05
CA LEU A 24 4.18 0.64 8.58
C LEU A 24 3.20 0.90 9.72
N THR A 25 2.66 2.11 9.72
CA THR A 25 1.65 2.50 10.70
C THR A 25 0.32 2.72 10.00
N ASP A 26 -0.74 2.87 10.79
CA ASP A 26 -2.05 3.18 10.22
C ASP A 26 -2.02 4.48 9.41
N ASN A 27 -1.28 5.48 9.87
CA ASN A 27 -1.16 6.74 9.14
C ASN A 27 -0.52 6.56 7.76
N ASP A 28 0.45 5.65 7.66
CA ASP A 28 1.09 5.38 6.38
C ASP A 28 0.14 4.77 5.37
N LEU A 29 -0.88 4.07 5.85
CA LEU A 29 -1.79 3.30 5.02
C LEU A 29 -3.14 3.99 4.82
N MET A 30 -3.37 5.12 5.46
CA MET A 30 -4.59 5.89 5.27
C MET A 30 -4.52 6.69 3.99
N PHE A 31 -5.62 6.75 3.29
CA PHE A 31 -5.75 7.66 2.15
C PHE A 31 -7.20 8.08 1.99
N GLU A 32 -7.39 9.28 1.47
CA GLU A 32 -8.68 9.77 1.09
C GLU A 32 -8.98 9.38 -0.35
N GLU A 33 -10.24 9.39 -0.72
CA GLU A 33 -10.63 9.13 -2.10
C GLU A 33 -9.87 10.05 -3.04
N GLY A 34 -9.28 9.48 -4.07
CA GLY A 34 -8.49 10.22 -5.04
C GLY A 34 -7.03 10.44 -4.65
N LYS A 35 -6.62 10.00 -3.45
CA LYS A 35 -5.23 10.21 -2.97
C LYS A 35 -4.46 8.93 -2.75
N LYS A 36 -4.95 7.83 -3.29
CA LYS A 36 -4.24 6.55 -3.12
C LYS A 36 -2.85 6.57 -3.76
N ASP A 37 -2.65 7.31 -4.83
CA ASP A 37 -1.34 7.39 -5.46
C ASP A 37 -0.33 8.11 -4.57
N GLU A 38 -0.77 9.11 -3.83
CA GLU A 38 0.09 9.77 -2.85
C GLU A 38 0.49 8.81 -1.74
N MET A 39 -0.46 8.04 -1.23
CA MET A 39 -0.19 7.05 -0.21
C MET A 39 0.82 6.02 -0.71
N LEU A 40 0.61 5.51 -1.92
CA LEU A 40 1.53 4.54 -2.51
C LEU A 40 2.92 5.12 -2.74
N GLY A 41 3.00 6.39 -3.13
CA GLY A 41 4.28 7.07 -3.26
C GLY A 41 5.04 7.15 -1.94
N LYS A 42 4.35 7.43 -0.86
CA LYS A 42 4.97 7.46 0.47
C LYS A 42 5.45 6.07 0.87
N LEU A 43 4.69 5.03 0.55
CA LEU A 43 5.11 3.66 0.84
C LEU A 43 6.36 3.28 0.06
N GLN A 44 6.47 3.71 -1.19
CA GLN A 44 7.67 3.47 -1.98
C GLN A 44 8.92 4.01 -1.29
N ILE A 45 8.82 5.23 -0.79
CA ILE A 45 9.93 5.88 -0.11
C ILE A 45 10.24 5.16 1.20
N LYS A 46 9.22 4.90 1.99
CA LYS A 46 9.41 4.32 3.32
C LYS A 46 9.96 2.91 3.24
N LEU A 47 9.51 2.12 2.27
CA LEU A 47 9.94 0.74 2.11
C LEU A 47 11.17 0.60 1.21
N GLY A 48 11.58 1.66 0.53
CA GLY A 48 12.68 1.59 -0.43
C GLY A 48 12.36 0.72 -1.62
N LYS A 49 11.10 0.69 -2.04
CA LYS A 49 10.64 -0.14 -3.16
C LYS A 49 10.23 0.72 -4.33
N SER A 50 10.41 0.17 -5.54
CA SER A 50 9.88 0.81 -6.73
C SER A 50 8.36 0.63 -6.80
N LYS A 51 7.73 1.40 -7.68
CA LYS A 51 6.30 1.28 -7.90
C LYS A 51 5.92 -0.13 -8.35
N GLU A 52 6.71 -0.71 -9.26
CA GLU A 52 6.47 -2.06 -9.75
C GLU A 52 6.61 -3.09 -8.65
N GLU A 53 7.65 -2.97 -7.83
CA GLU A 53 7.85 -3.87 -6.71
C GLU A 53 6.68 -3.80 -5.74
N LEU A 54 6.20 -2.59 -5.45
CA LEU A 54 5.08 -2.41 -4.55
C LEU A 54 3.81 -3.03 -5.12
N GLN A 55 3.57 -2.86 -6.42
CA GLN A 55 2.43 -3.48 -7.08
C GLN A 55 2.48 -5.00 -6.99
N ASP A 56 3.66 -5.58 -7.20
CA ASP A 56 3.85 -7.02 -7.11
C ASP A 56 3.58 -7.53 -5.70
N ILE A 57 4.04 -6.79 -4.70
CA ILE A 57 3.77 -7.11 -3.30
C ILE A 57 2.27 -7.10 -3.03
N LEU A 58 1.58 -6.08 -3.48
CA LEU A 58 0.14 -5.97 -3.26
C LEU A 58 -0.63 -7.11 -3.93
N LYS A 59 -0.21 -7.52 -5.12
CA LYS A 59 -0.85 -8.63 -5.81
C LYS A 59 -0.64 -9.96 -5.11
N ALA A 60 0.49 -10.09 -4.43
CA ALA A 60 0.86 -11.34 -3.77
C ALA A 60 0.24 -11.51 -2.39
N LEU A 61 -0.37 -10.49 -1.85
CA LEU A 61 -0.97 -10.53 -0.52
C LEU A 61 -2.37 -11.25 -0.49
#